data_706ad07b984676ad1e9ab9e18d07edb1
#
_entry.id   706ad07b984676ad1e9ab9e18d07edb1
#
_cell.length_a   1.000
_cell.length_b   1.000
_cell.length_c   1.000
_cell.angle_alpha   90.00
_cell.angle_beta   90.00
_cell.angle_gamma   90.00
#
_symmetry.space_group_name_H-M   'P 1'
#
loop_
_entity.id
_entity.type
_entity.pdbx_description
1 polymer ?
#
loop_
_entity_poly.entity_id
_entity_poly.type
_entity_poly.pdbx_seq_one_letter_code
_entity_poly.pdbx_strand_id
1 'polypeptide(L)'
;MKTITFYTLMCCLLLCSNQLFAAIIKGRIVNENNAPLSFANVYIKSLNIGTTCNDDGFYELKIDAGKYDIYFQYIGYKTKLESVSVKKDETILLNIKLESEKYTLKEVDVNATAEDPAYPIIRQAMAMRKVYLFEPKEYSCNVYIKGMQRLTTVPKRVLLIKVPPEIKPGIIYLTESYSELNYQQPEKFKEKMISSKVSGSNKAFSFNRASAIKFNLYENIVNSYKLNERGFVSPLASDAFLSYKYKLDGEFKENGLTVFKIKIIPKREHDPVFRGYIYIVKDSWRIHSTDLMISKLSGVEFIDTLYIKQNYAEQEGGVWMPVSQRFIFQLEAYGFRGNGYFVALYSKYKTRSMYPNEFYSKQQNKIIADQRVPETKKVERVKVVKRKAKTDTTFFDKKFFNNELLAIDKKANKTVDATWDSVRPVPLTSEELLDYKQKDSVRILEESKPYMDSLDRVNNKFDWANLFISGYTFGHSFYKKKYSIKPIYSIIQYNTVEGLVFNPELRISKTFDDYSKYELVPECRYGFASNRVYGRINFSYEPEQFYYTRWNVSGGSFVQQFNGDVPITPILNSAYTLLAKQNYLKEFQKEYIKASFGRNILNGVRMSVSA
;
A
#
# COMPACT_ATOMS: atom_id res chain seq x y z
N MET A 1 3.41 24.37 53.57
CA MET A 1 2.65 25.22 52.62
C MET A 1 3.20 25.17 51.19
N LYS A 2 4.50 25.20 50.91
CA LYS A 2 5.05 25.19 49.54
C LYS A 2 4.79 23.89 48.72
N THR A 3 4.65 22.74 49.37
CA THR A 3 4.38 21.45 48.72
C THR A 3 2.91 21.30 48.29
N ILE A 4 1.97 21.83 49.04
CA ILE A 4 0.53 21.75 48.71
C ILE A 4 0.21 22.66 47.51
N THR A 5 0.83 23.85 47.43
CA THR A 5 0.68 24.76 46.28
C THR A 5 1.26 24.19 44.99
N PHE A 6 2.32 23.36 45.05
CA PHE A 6 2.87 22.69 43.87
C PHE A 6 1.96 21.58 43.35
N TYR A 7 1.35 20.80 44.25
CA TYR A 7 0.40 19.74 43.84
C TYR A 7 -0.94 20.32 43.33
N THR A 8 -1.42 21.42 43.89
CA THR A 8 -2.61 22.11 43.36
C THR A 8 -2.34 22.76 42.00
N LEU A 9 -1.17 23.33 41.77
CA LEU A 9 -0.78 23.88 40.47
C LEU A 9 -0.59 22.76 39.42
N MET A 10 -0.04 21.63 39.81
CA MET A 10 0.12 20.43 38.96
C MET A 10 -1.23 19.78 38.65
N CYS A 11 -2.18 19.71 39.58
CA CYS A 11 -3.55 19.29 39.33
C CYS A 11 -4.32 20.27 38.42
N CYS A 12 -4.16 21.57 38.56
CA CYS A 12 -4.75 22.55 37.64
C CYS A 12 -4.14 22.48 36.23
N LEU A 13 -2.84 22.17 36.08
CA LEU A 13 -2.20 21.94 34.80
C LEU A 13 -2.64 20.61 34.14
N LEU A 14 -2.98 19.60 34.93
CA LEU A 14 -3.53 18.33 34.43
C LEU A 14 -5.02 18.41 34.04
N LEU A 15 -5.76 19.38 34.57
CA LEU A 15 -7.16 19.63 34.22
C LEU A 15 -7.33 20.51 32.97
N CYS A 16 -6.27 21.12 32.45
CA CYS A 16 -6.23 21.80 31.17
C CYS A 16 -5.88 20.83 30.01
N SER A 17 -6.34 19.58 30.04
CA SER A 17 -6.47 18.80 28.82
C SER A 17 -7.53 19.49 27.97
N ASN A 18 -7.09 20.36 27.06
CA ASN A 18 -7.92 20.87 25.97
C ASN A 18 -8.49 19.67 25.23
N GLN A 19 -9.70 19.25 25.56
CA GLN A 19 -10.49 18.43 24.68
C GLN A 19 -10.69 19.29 23.43
N LEU A 20 -10.00 18.97 22.36
CA LEU A 20 -10.24 19.51 21.03
C LEU A 20 -11.63 19.03 20.60
N PHE A 21 -12.65 19.76 21.01
CA PHE A 21 -14.02 19.54 20.55
C PHE A 21 -14.12 20.11 19.15
N ALA A 22 -14.07 19.23 18.15
CA ALA A 22 -14.27 19.58 16.76
C ALA A 22 -15.78 19.62 16.48
N ALA A 23 -16.22 20.64 15.78
CA ALA A 23 -17.56 20.67 15.22
C ALA A 23 -17.65 19.65 14.05
N ILE A 24 -18.83 19.11 13.82
CA ILE A 24 -19.06 18.05 12.83
C ILE A 24 -20.05 18.54 11.76
N ILE A 25 -19.65 18.50 10.50
CA ILE A 25 -20.56 18.67 9.37
C ILE A 25 -20.72 17.30 8.73
N LYS A 26 -21.95 16.82 8.64
CA LYS A 26 -22.26 15.52 8.04
C LYS A 26 -23.50 15.61 7.17
N GLY A 27 -23.63 14.69 6.22
CA GLY A 27 -24.78 14.65 5.33
C GLY A 27 -24.62 13.59 4.26
N ARG A 28 -25.47 13.67 3.26
CA ARG A 28 -25.49 12.75 2.13
C ARG A 28 -25.37 13.54 0.82
N ILE A 29 -24.56 13.03 -0.11
CA ILE A 29 -24.40 13.61 -1.46
C ILE A 29 -25.09 12.69 -2.46
N VAL A 30 -26.01 13.26 -3.22
CA VAL A 30 -26.82 12.55 -4.20
C VAL A 30 -26.83 13.28 -5.54
N ASN A 31 -27.19 12.57 -6.61
CA ASN A 31 -27.45 13.16 -7.92
C ASN A 31 -28.89 13.71 -8.03
N GLU A 32 -29.26 14.20 -9.22
CA GLU A 32 -30.60 14.73 -9.54
C GLU A 32 -31.70 13.71 -9.29
N ASN A 33 -31.42 12.42 -9.45
CA ASN A 33 -32.35 11.30 -9.25
C ASN A 33 -32.33 10.72 -7.83
N ASN A 34 -31.70 11.42 -6.86
CA ASN A 34 -31.50 11.00 -5.49
C ASN A 34 -30.65 9.72 -5.32
N ALA A 35 -29.95 9.26 -6.36
CA ALA A 35 -29.00 8.18 -6.24
C ALA A 35 -27.69 8.69 -5.56
N PRO A 36 -27.08 7.87 -4.67
CA PRO A 36 -25.86 8.28 -3.96
C PRO A 36 -24.70 8.50 -4.95
N LEU A 37 -23.91 9.53 -4.71
CA LEU A 37 -22.68 9.79 -5.44
C LEU A 37 -21.51 9.25 -4.60
N SER A 38 -21.25 7.94 -4.71
CA SER A 38 -20.20 7.24 -3.96
C SER A 38 -18.84 7.90 -4.15
N PHE A 39 -18.17 8.19 -3.04
CA PHE A 39 -16.84 8.82 -3.02
C PHE A 39 -16.78 10.23 -3.64
N ALA A 40 -17.85 11.01 -3.58
CA ALA A 40 -17.81 12.44 -3.92
C ALA A 40 -16.89 13.17 -2.92
N ASN A 41 -16.08 14.11 -3.43
CA ASN A 41 -15.14 14.87 -2.61
C ASN A 41 -15.85 16.02 -1.89
N VAL A 42 -15.45 16.24 -0.65
CA VAL A 42 -15.85 17.37 0.19
C VAL A 42 -14.58 18.02 0.72
N TYR A 43 -14.30 19.26 0.40
CA TYR A 43 -13.07 19.88 0.87
C TYR A 43 -13.23 21.36 1.18
N ILE A 44 -12.37 21.84 2.10
CA ILE A 44 -12.25 23.23 2.50
C ILE A 44 -10.87 23.73 2.06
N LYS A 45 -10.85 24.59 1.05
CA LYS A 45 -9.60 25.08 0.45
C LYS A 45 -8.75 25.87 1.47
N SER A 46 -9.37 26.71 2.28
CA SER A 46 -8.67 27.54 3.28
C SER A 46 -7.93 26.76 4.35
N LEU A 47 -8.37 25.53 4.65
CA LEU A 47 -7.75 24.67 5.67
C LEU A 47 -6.88 23.56 5.07
N ASN A 48 -6.92 23.39 3.77
CA ASN A 48 -6.28 22.26 3.07
C ASN A 48 -6.67 20.89 3.67
N ILE A 49 -7.95 20.75 4.02
CA ILE A 49 -8.53 19.51 4.55
C ILE A 49 -9.73 19.09 3.70
N GLY A 50 -9.97 17.79 3.66
CA GLY A 50 -11.11 17.24 2.95
C GLY A 50 -11.45 15.83 3.37
N THR A 51 -12.62 15.39 2.93
CA THR A 51 -13.15 14.05 3.07
C THR A 51 -13.76 13.59 1.76
N THR A 52 -14.17 12.34 1.67
CA THR A 52 -15.11 11.87 0.65
C THR A 52 -16.28 11.18 1.32
N CYS A 53 -17.41 11.13 0.64
CA CYS A 53 -18.47 10.26 1.11
C CYS A 53 -18.09 8.77 0.95
N ASN A 54 -18.78 7.92 1.72
CA ASN A 54 -18.69 6.48 1.59
C ASN A 54 -19.48 5.98 0.35
N ASP A 55 -19.61 4.67 0.20
CA ASP A 55 -20.32 4.06 -0.94
C ASP A 55 -21.82 4.42 -0.97
N ASP A 56 -22.44 4.68 0.19
CA ASP A 56 -23.85 5.10 0.33
C ASP A 56 -24.04 6.62 0.16
N GLY A 57 -22.99 7.38 -0.13
CA GLY A 57 -23.01 8.83 -0.31
C GLY A 57 -22.93 9.64 1.00
N PHE A 58 -22.76 9.03 2.17
CA PHE A 58 -22.64 9.75 3.44
C PHE A 58 -21.22 10.27 3.65
N TYR A 59 -21.10 11.51 4.16
CA TYR A 59 -19.83 12.13 4.52
C TYR A 59 -19.86 12.69 5.93
N GLU A 60 -18.67 12.84 6.51
CA GLU A 60 -18.46 13.48 7.79
C GLU A 60 -17.15 14.30 7.71
N LEU A 61 -17.23 15.57 8.11
CA LEU A 61 -16.09 16.47 8.14
C LEU A 61 -15.99 17.08 9.54
N LYS A 62 -14.85 16.88 10.20
CA LYS A 62 -14.55 17.40 11.53
C LYS A 62 -13.66 18.62 11.39
N ILE A 63 -14.11 19.77 11.93
CA ILE A 63 -13.44 21.06 11.80
C ILE A 63 -13.60 21.87 13.08
N ASP A 64 -12.72 22.85 13.27
CA ASP A 64 -12.87 23.81 14.37
C ASP A 64 -14.06 24.75 14.11
N ALA A 65 -14.49 25.47 15.16
CA ALA A 65 -15.51 26.50 15.01
C ALA A 65 -15.03 27.63 14.09
N GLY A 66 -15.88 28.08 13.17
CA GLY A 66 -15.52 29.10 12.19
C GLY A 66 -16.52 29.23 11.05
N LYS A 67 -16.17 30.08 10.07
CA LYS A 67 -16.91 30.20 8.82
C LYS A 67 -16.07 29.59 7.70
N TYR A 68 -16.68 28.72 6.91
CA TYR A 68 -15.98 27.95 5.88
C TYR A 68 -16.78 27.87 4.60
N ASP A 69 -16.07 27.94 3.49
CA ASP A 69 -16.57 27.63 2.18
C ASP A 69 -16.22 26.17 1.85
N ILE A 70 -17.25 25.35 1.71
CA ILE A 70 -17.14 23.90 1.50
C ILE A 70 -17.47 23.59 0.05
N TYR A 71 -16.57 22.95 -0.64
CA TYR A 71 -16.69 22.51 -2.00
C TYR A 71 -17.11 21.05 -2.07
N PHE A 72 -18.20 20.79 -2.79
CA PHE A 72 -18.72 19.44 -3.07
C PHE A 72 -18.48 19.13 -4.53
N GLN A 73 -17.64 18.15 -4.81
CA GLN A 73 -17.15 17.87 -6.15
C GLN A 73 -17.29 16.39 -6.50
N TYR A 74 -17.79 16.12 -7.70
CA TYR A 74 -17.82 14.78 -8.27
C TYR A 74 -17.59 14.85 -9.78
N ILE A 75 -16.73 13.99 -10.33
CA ILE A 75 -16.39 14.01 -11.76
C ILE A 75 -17.65 13.83 -12.61
N GLY A 76 -17.89 14.76 -13.51
CA GLY A 76 -19.09 14.76 -14.36
C GLY A 76 -20.28 15.55 -13.79
N TYR A 77 -20.11 16.20 -12.64
CA TYR A 77 -21.12 17.03 -11.98
C TYR A 77 -20.58 18.42 -11.70
N LYS A 78 -21.46 19.43 -11.65
CA LYS A 78 -21.11 20.78 -11.26
C LYS A 78 -20.65 20.82 -9.81
N THR A 79 -19.52 21.46 -9.59
CA THR A 79 -19.06 21.72 -8.22
C THR A 79 -20.02 22.65 -7.50
N LYS A 80 -20.48 22.23 -6.33
CA LYS A 80 -21.35 23.03 -5.46
C LYS A 80 -20.54 23.63 -4.32
N LEU A 81 -20.73 24.93 -4.09
CA LEU A 81 -20.12 25.68 -3.00
C LEU A 81 -21.20 26.03 -1.97
N GLU A 82 -20.96 25.69 -0.72
CA GLU A 82 -21.81 26.04 0.41
C GLU A 82 -20.98 26.74 1.49
N SER A 83 -21.45 27.93 1.92
CA SER A 83 -20.81 28.67 3.01
C SER A 83 -21.52 28.35 4.32
N VAL A 84 -20.78 27.79 5.27
CA VAL A 84 -21.31 27.31 6.54
C VAL A 84 -20.60 28.00 7.71
N SER A 85 -21.37 28.44 8.71
CA SER A 85 -20.86 28.94 9.98
C SER A 85 -21.09 27.88 11.06
N VAL A 86 -20.02 27.40 11.68
CA VAL A 86 -20.05 26.29 12.64
C VAL A 86 -19.63 26.80 13.99
N LYS A 87 -20.41 26.48 15.03
CA LYS A 87 -20.06 26.78 16.42
C LYS A 87 -19.32 25.61 17.05
N LYS A 88 -18.66 25.86 18.17
CA LYS A 88 -17.99 24.81 18.95
C LYS A 88 -18.99 23.71 19.34
N ASP A 89 -18.60 22.45 19.18
CA ASP A 89 -19.41 21.24 19.51
C ASP A 89 -20.73 21.12 18.74
N GLU A 90 -20.89 21.87 17.64
CA GLU A 90 -22.08 21.83 16.82
C GLU A 90 -22.00 20.71 15.79
N THR A 91 -23.13 20.02 15.59
CA THR A 91 -23.28 19.07 14.48
C THR A 91 -24.28 19.65 13.47
N ILE A 92 -23.80 19.91 12.25
CA ILE A 92 -24.62 20.42 11.14
C ILE A 92 -24.94 19.27 10.18
N LEU A 93 -26.21 19.07 9.89
CA LEU A 93 -26.67 18.16 8.83
C LEU A 93 -26.82 18.94 7.53
N LEU A 94 -25.98 18.65 6.55
CA LEU A 94 -25.95 19.31 5.26
C LEU A 94 -26.02 18.29 4.13
N ASN A 95 -27.23 18.06 3.62
CA ASN A 95 -27.45 17.18 2.46
C ASN A 95 -27.26 17.94 1.16
N ILE A 96 -26.52 17.36 0.23
CA ILE A 96 -26.11 18.00 -1.02
C ILE A 96 -26.68 17.23 -2.20
N LYS A 97 -27.29 17.97 -3.11
CA LYS A 97 -27.70 17.47 -4.42
C LYS A 97 -26.79 18.11 -5.48
N LEU A 98 -26.09 17.30 -6.27
CA LEU A 98 -25.25 17.76 -7.37
C LEU A 98 -26.00 17.58 -8.70
N GLU A 99 -25.84 18.56 -9.57
CA GLU A 99 -26.36 18.55 -10.94
C GLU A 99 -25.29 18.07 -11.91
N SER A 100 -25.70 17.33 -12.93
CA SER A 100 -24.81 16.89 -14.01
C SER A 100 -24.17 18.09 -14.72
N GLU A 101 -22.87 18.00 -15.00
CA GLU A 101 -22.15 19.06 -15.73
C GLU A 101 -22.61 19.09 -17.17
N LYS A 102 -23.01 20.28 -17.63
CA LYS A 102 -23.33 20.51 -19.04
C LYS A 102 -22.06 20.89 -19.78
N TYR A 103 -21.58 20.03 -20.64
CA TYR A 103 -20.42 20.29 -21.48
C TYR A 103 -20.83 21.15 -22.68
N THR A 104 -20.18 22.27 -22.88
CA THR A 104 -20.38 23.10 -24.06
C THR A 104 -19.47 22.57 -25.18
N LEU A 105 -20.07 21.98 -26.19
CA LEU A 105 -19.40 21.74 -27.46
C LEU A 105 -19.37 23.07 -28.20
N LYS A 106 -18.21 23.67 -28.43
CA LYS A 106 -18.12 24.68 -29.50
C LYS A 106 -18.40 23.96 -30.81
N GLU A 107 -19.36 24.44 -31.55
CA GLU A 107 -19.58 24.03 -32.94
C GLU A 107 -18.27 24.28 -33.69
N VAL A 108 -17.48 23.24 -33.85
CA VAL A 108 -16.31 23.24 -34.71
C VAL A 108 -16.86 22.81 -36.06
N ASP A 109 -16.79 23.69 -37.04
CA ASP A 109 -16.99 23.33 -38.44
C ASP A 109 -16.02 22.17 -38.76
N VAL A 110 -16.55 20.97 -38.73
CA VAL A 110 -15.79 19.75 -39.00
C VAL A 110 -15.68 19.65 -40.52
N ASN A 111 -14.69 20.31 -41.07
CA ASN A 111 -14.17 19.88 -42.37
C ASN A 111 -13.70 18.43 -42.20
N ALA A 112 -14.18 17.51 -42.98
CA ALA A 112 -13.97 16.08 -42.90
C ALA A 112 -12.48 15.62 -42.90
N THR A 113 -11.55 16.56 -43.04
CA THR A 113 -10.09 16.40 -43.07
C THR A 113 -9.37 17.04 -41.88
N ALA A 114 -10.10 17.79 -41.00
CA ALA A 114 -9.46 18.47 -39.86
C ALA A 114 -9.19 17.52 -38.71
N GLU A 115 -8.03 17.64 -38.11
CA GLU A 115 -7.63 16.87 -36.90
C GLU A 115 -8.55 17.28 -35.72
N ASP A 116 -8.96 16.28 -34.89
CA ASP A 116 -9.80 16.55 -33.72
C ASP A 116 -9.12 17.57 -32.77
N PRO A 117 -9.86 18.59 -32.27
CA PRO A 117 -9.31 19.61 -31.37
C PRO A 117 -8.64 19.08 -30.08
N ALA A 118 -8.88 17.83 -29.72
CA ALA A 118 -8.17 17.17 -28.60
C ALA A 118 -6.67 17.04 -28.85
N TYR A 119 -6.24 16.82 -30.10
CA TYR A 119 -4.83 16.54 -30.39
C TYR A 119 -3.89 17.72 -30.07
N PRO A 120 -4.16 18.97 -30.45
CA PRO A 120 -3.37 20.12 -30.03
C PRO A 120 -3.28 20.25 -28.52
N ILE A 121 -4.39 20.03 -27.79
CA ILE A 121 -4.44 20.10 -26.32
C ILE A 121 -3.53 19.02 -25.72
N ILE A 122 -3.62 17.80 -26.20
CA ILE A 122 -2.79 16.68 -25.73
C ILE A 122 -1.31 16.91 -26.05
N ARG A 123 -0.96 17.45 -27.22
CA ARG A 123 0.44 17.82 -27.55
C ARG A 123 1.02 18.80 -26.53
N GLN A 124 0.23 19.81 -26.13
CA GLN A 124 0.67 20.77 -25.12
C GLN A 124 0.85 20.10 -23.73
N ALA A 125 -0.12 19.27 -23.32
CA ALA A 125 -0.01 18.51 -22.08
C ALA A 125 1.22 17.57 -22.09
N MET A 126 1.49 16.91 -23.21
CA MET A 126 2.69 16.09 -23.38
C MET A 126 3.98 16.92 -23.33
N ALA A 127 4.01 18.11 -23.92
CA ALA A 127 5.17 19.02 -23.86
C ALA A 127 5.46 19.45 -22.42
N MET A 128 4.42 19.75 -21.63
CA MET A 128 4.53 20.14 -20.22
C MET A 128 4.73 18.96 -19.27
N ARG A 129 4.55 17.74 -19.70
CA ARG A 129 4.56 16.52 -18.87
C ARG A 129 5.77 16.41 -17.96
N LYS A 130 6.99 16.60 -18.51
CA LYS A 130 8.22 16.52 -17.70
C LYS A 130 8.32 17.63 -16.66
N VAL A 131 7.78 18.80 -16.95
CA VAL A 131 7.74 19.90 -15.98
C VAL A 131 6.90 19.49 -14.79
N TYR A 132 5.69 18.97 -15.03
CA TYR A 132 4.78 18.56 -13.95
C TYR A 132 5.22 17.29 -13.23
N LEU A 133 5.90 16.38 -13.91
CA LEU A 133 6.51 15.20 -13.28
C LEU A 133 7.56 15.59 -12.22
N PHE A 134 8.38 16.64 -12.52
CA PHE A 134 9.45 17.07 -11.64
C PHE A 134 9.11 18.34 -10.85
N GLU A 135 7.91 18.83 -10.93
CA GLU A 135 7.47 20.03 -10.20
C GLU A 135 7.58 19.86 -8.68
N PRO A 136 7.10 18.77 -8.06
CA PRO A 136 7.25 18.59 -6.63
C PRO A 136 8.71 18.27 -6.29
N LYS A 137 9.46 19.26 -5.78
CA LYS A 137 10.83 19.05 -5.31
C LYS A 137 10.86 18.22 -4.03
N GLU A 138 10.03 18.63 -3.08
CA GLU A 138 9.77 17.92 -1.83
C GLU A 138 8.36 18.22 -1.33
N TYR A 139 7.77 17.25 -0.64
CA TYR A 139 6.50 17.44 0.04
C TYR A 139 6.34 16.53 1.25
N SER A 140 5.48 16.96 2.16
CA SER A 140 4.92 16.16 3.25
C SER A 140 3.42 16.22 3.19
N CYS A 141 2.73 15.13 3.45
CA CYS A 141 1.28 15.09 3.55
C CYS A 141 0.80 13.95 4.44
N ASN A 142 -0.44 14.06 4.91
CA ASN A 142 -1.13 12.96 5.57
C ASN A 142 -1.94 12.19 4.53
N VAL A 143 -1.91 10.87 4.62
CA VAL A 143 -2.60 9.97 3.69
C VAL A 143 -3.48 9.01 4.48
N TYR A 144 -4.77 9.05 4.21
CA TYR A 144 -5.71 8.04 4.68
C TYR A 144 -6.06 7.11 3.53
N ILE A 145 -5.99 5.81 3.76
CA ILE A 145 -6.36 4.81 2.77
C ILE A 145 -7.39 3.86 3.37
N LYS A 146 -8.48 3.64 2.64
CA LYS A 146 -9.49 2.64 2.96
C LYS A 146 -9.61 1.67 1.80
N GLY A 147 -9.64 0.38 2.10
CA GLY A 147 -9.82 -0.68 1.10
C GLY A 147 -10.84 -1.70 1.55
N MET A 148 -11.72 -2.08 0.65
CA MET A 148 -12.72 -3.11 0.87
C MET A 148 -12.76 -4.06 -0.32
N GLN A 149 -12.90 -5.36 -0.05
CA GLN A 149 -13.15 -6.40 -1.05
C GLN A 149 -14.28 -7.28 -0.56
N ARG A 150 -15.22 -7.57 -1.44
CA ARG A 150 -16.41 -8.36 -1.15
C ARG A 150 -16.65 -9.41 -2.22
N LEU A 151 -16.99 -10.62 -1.81
CA LEU A 151 -17.55 -11.64 -2.69
C LEU A 151 -19.05 -11.42 -2.83
N THR A 152 -19.54 -11.39 -4.06
CA THR A 152 -20.96 -11.31 -4.37
C THR A 152 -21.52 -12.67 -4.76
N THR A 153 -20.68 -13.52 -5.35
CA THR A 153 -21.02 -14.88 -5.76
C THR A 153 -19.91 -15.85 -5.40
N VAL A 154 -20.30 -16.97 -4.81
CA VAL A 154 -19.39 -18.07 -4.47
C VAL A 154 -19.90 -19.33 -5.20
N PRO A 155 -19.10 -19.96 -6.06
CA PRO A 155 -19.48 -21.17 -6.77
C PRO A 155 -19.53 -22.38 -5.80
N LYS A 156 -20.40 -23.33 -6.06
CA LYS A 156 -20.44 -24.57 -5.26
C LYS A 156 -19.20 -25.45 -5.45
N ARG A 157 -18.56 -25.35 -6.61
CA ARG A 157 -17.35 -26.11 -6.98
C ARG A 157 -16.45 -25.26 -7.87
N VAL A 158 -15.15 -25.45 -7.72
CA VAL A 158 -14.14 -24.97 -8.64
C VAL A 158 -13.49 -26.19 -9.27
N LEU A 159 -13.65 -26.36 -10.56
CA LEU A 159 -13.30 -27.60 -11.25
C LEU A 159 -13.97 -28.80 -10.57
N LEU A 160 -13.18 -29.73 -10.01
CA LEU A 160 -13.67 -30.93 -9.31
C LEU A 160 -13.72 -30.76 -7.77
N ILE A 161 -13.24 -29.65 -7.23
CA ILE A 161 -13.10 -29.41 -5.79
C ILE A 161 -14.34 -28.66 -5.28
N LYS A 162 -14.99 -29.18 -4.24
CA LYS A 162 -16.08 -28.47 -3.53
C LYS A 162 -15.49 -27.26 -2.80
N VAL A 163 -16.14 -26.12 -2.94
CA VAL A 163 -15.78 -24.94 -2.15
C VAL A 163 -16.24 -25.16 -0.72
N PRO A 164 -15.38 -24.89 0.29
CA PRO A 164 -15.74 -25.02 1.70
C PRO A 164 -16.96 -24.14 2.05
N PRO A 165 -17.91 -24.63 2.87
CA PRO A 165 -19.14 -23.93 3.20
C PRO A 165 -18.94 -22.65 4.03
N GLU A 166 -17.73 -22.48 4.61
CA GLU A 166 -17.32 -21.31 5.34
C GLU A 166 -17.11 -20.10 4.42
N ILE A 167 -16.76 -20.33 3.13
CA ILE A 167 -16.60 -19.27 2.13
C ILE A 167 -17.98 -18.86 1.63
N LYS A 168 -18.43 -17.70 2.07
CA LYS A 168 -19.76 -17.14 1.79
C LYS A 168 -19.63 -15.76 1.13
N PRO A 169 -20.68 -15.30 0.40
CA PRO A 169 -20.78 -13.91 0.01
C PRO A 169 -20.67 -12.98 1.22
N GLY A 170 -20.03 -11.84 1.06
CA GLY A 170 -19.77 -10.84 2.10
C GLY A 170 -18.38 -10.23 1.99
N ILE A 171 -18.06 -9.34 2.91
CA ILE A 171 -16.76 -8.67 2.98
C ILE A 171 -15.69 -9.70 3.35
N ILE A 172 -14.69 -9.89 2.47
CA ILE A 172 -13.53 -10.76 2.71
C ILE A 172 -12.30 -9.99 3.19
N TYR A 173 -12.22 -8.71 2.86
CA TYR A 173 -11.13 -7.84 3.26
C TYR A 173 -11.63 -6.42 3.46
N LEU A 174 -11.39 -5.87 4.65
CA LEU A 174 -11.68 -4.48 4.99
C LEU A 174 -10.51 -3.93 5.79
N THR A 175 -9.96 -2.81 5.36
CA THR A 175 -8.77 -2.24 5.96
C THR A 175 -8.76 -0.73 5.87
N GLU A 176 -8.17 -0.12 6.88
CA GLU A 176 -7.92 1.31 6.94
C GLU A 176 -6.47 1.56 7.39
N SER A 177 -5.84 2.59 6.84
CA SER A 177 -4.54 3.07 7.29
C SER A 177 -4.48 4.58 7.27
N TYR A 178 -3.71 5.14 8.19
CA TYR A 178 -3.42 6.57 8.27
C TYR A 178 -1.92 6.75 8.45
N SER A 179 -1.30 7.46 7.50
CA SER A 179 0.16 7.61 7.41
C SER A 179 0.54 9.05 7.15
N GLU A 180 1.72 9.43 7.60
CA GLU A 180 2.45 10.60 7.12
C GLU A 180 3.41 10.18 6.02
N LEU A 181 3.29 10.79 4.83
CA LEU A 181 4.11 10.52 3.67
C LEU A 181 5.02 11.72 3.40
N ASN A 182 6.30 11.46 3.30
CA ASN A 182 7.34 12.44 3.01
C ASN A 182 8.07 12.03 1.72
N TYR A 183 8.30 13.01 0.85
CA TYR A 183 8.96 12.82 -0.44
C TYR A 183 10.02 13.87 -0.70
N GLN A 184 11.12 13.45 -1.29
CA GLN A 184 12.17 14.33 -1.82
C GLN A 184 12.72 13.74 -3.12
N GLN A 185 12.87 14.59 -4.16
CA GLN A 185 13.49 14.16 -5.41
C GLN A 185 14.92 13.63 -5.17
N PRO A 186 15.38 12.64 -5.99
CA PRO A 186 14.70 12.12 -7.20
C PRO A 186 13.67 11.02 -6.94
N GLU A 187 13.63 10.31 -5.84
CA GLU A 187 12.68 9.21 -5.56
C GLU A 187 12.78 8.76 -4.10
N LYS A 188 13.10 9.68 -3.22
CA LYS A 188 13.20 9.36 -1.81
C LYS A 188 11.83 9.47 -1.17
N PHE A 189 11.34 8.36 -0.64
CA PHE A 189 10.10 8.30 0.13
C PHE A 189 10.39 7.90 1.56
N LYS A 190 9.62 8.43 2.48
CA LYS A 190 9.55 7.95 3.85
C LYS A 190 8.10 8.02 4.31
N GLU A 191 7.55 6.90 4.67
CA GLU A 191 6.20 6.77 5.19
C GLU A 191 6.25 6.39 6.66
N LYS A 192 5.51 7.11 7.49
CA LYS A 192 5.26 6.76 8.89
C LYS A 192 3.80 6.37 9.04
N MET A 193 3.53 5.07 9.19
CA MET A 193 2.19 4.57 9.46
C MET A 193 1.84 4.83 10.93
N ILE A 194 0.85 5.66 11.16
CA ILE A 194 0.40 6.11 12.48
C ILE A 194 -0.67 5.16 13.02
N SER A 195 -1.60 4.76 12.15
CA SER A 195 -2.70 3.86 12.50
C SER A 195 -2.98 2.89 11.36
N SER A 196 -3.28 1.64 11.70
CA SER A 196 -3.66 0.59 10.76
C SER A 196 -4.71 -0.32 11.39
N LYS A 197 -5.80 -0.60 10.67
CA LYS A 197 -6.85 -1.52 11.09
C LYS A 197 -7.17 -2.46 9.94
N VAL A 198 -7.26 -3.75 10.26
CA VAL A 198 -7.68 -4.80 9.33
C VAL A 198 -8.78 -5.60 10.02
N SER A 199 -9.93 -5.74 9.40
CA SER A 199 -11.06 -6.46 9.96
C SER A 199 -10.71 -7.92 10.27
N GLY A 200 -10.97 -8.36 11.50
CA GLY A 200 -10.67 -9.70 11.97
C GLY A 200 -9.18 -9.97 12.23
N SER A 201 -8.30 -8.97 12.23
CA SER A 201 -6.89 -9.17 12.52
C SER A 201 -6.26 -7.96 13.20
N ASN A 202 -5.54 -8.20 14.28
CA ASN A 202 -4.65 -7.22 14.93
C ASN A 202 -3.16 -7.46 14.60
N LYS A 203 -2.85 -8.51 13.82
CA LYS A 203 -1.48 -8.89 13.42
C LYS A 203 -1.16 -8.51 11.98
N ALA A 204 -2.19 -8.38 11.15
CA ALA A 204 -2.04 -7.99 9.76
C ALA A 204 -1.94 -6.47 9.65
N PHE A 205 -0.88 -6.00 9.02
CA PHE A 205 -0.83 -4.63 8.55
C PHE A 205 -1.60 -4.51 7.25
N SER A 206 -2.32 -3.42 7.11
CA SER A 206 -2.93 -3.07 5.84
C SER A 206 -1.86 -3.09 4.73
N PHE A 207 -2.19 -3.73 3.60
CA PHE A 207 -1.39 -3.60 2.38
C PHE A 207 -1.44 -2.18 1.81
N ASN A 208 -2.30 -1.34 2.35
CA ASN A 208 -2.54 0.02 1.92
C ASN A 208 -1.43 0.94 2.44
N ARG A 209 -0.32 0.95 1.73
CA ARG A 209 0.79 1.86 1.99
C ARG A 209 0.69 3.03 1.02
N ALA A 210 0.77 4.24 1.55
CA ALA A 210 0.77 5.45 0.73
C ALA A 210 1.95 5.46 -0.25
N SER A 211 3.12 5.00 0.18
CA SER A 211 4.32 4.86 -0.65
C SER A 211 4.20 3.80 -1.76
N ALA A 212 3.24 2.88 -1.67
CA ALA A 212 3.00 1.87 -2.70
C ALA A 212 2.03 2.36 -3.80
N ILE A 213 1.27 3.42 -3.56
CA ILE A 213 0.37 4.00 -4.55
C ILE A 213 1.16 4.92 -5.47
N LYS A 214 1.85 4.32 -6.45
CA LYS A 214 2.63 5.04 -7.46
C LYS A 214 1.85 5.13 -8.77
N PHE A 215 0.78 5.92 -8.79
CA PHE A 215 -0.01 6.13 -9.99
C PHE A 215 0.13 7.58 -10.46
N ASN A 216 1.01 7.82 -11.44
CA ASN A 216 1.31 9.14 -11.98
C ASN A 216 1.26 9.13 -13.51
N LEU A 217 0.27 9.80 -14.08
CA LEU A 217 0.09 9.86 -15.54
C LEU A 217 1.10 10.77 -16.26
N TYR A 218 1.90 11.52 -15.53
CA TYR A 218 3.03 12.25 -16.11
C TYR A 218 4.24 11.34 -16.40
N GLU A 219 4.25 10.09 -15.95
CA GLU A 219 5.20 9.07 -16.39
C GLU A 219 4.84 8.52 -17.78
N ASN A 220 5.79 7.98 -18.53
CA ASN A 220 5.50 7.33 -19.81
C ASN A 220 4.76 6.01 -19.61
N ILE A 221 5.24 5.23 -18.64
CA ILE A 221 4.64 3.95 -18.25
C ILE A 221 4.20 4.07 -16.80
N VAL A 222 2.93 3.87 -16.58
CA VAL A 222 2.36 3.82 -15.23
C VAL A 222 2.54 2.39 -14.72
N ASN A 223 3.47 2.23 -13.77
CA ASN A 223 3.71 0.96 -13.11
C ASN A 223 2.62 0.74 -12.06
N SER A 224 1.68 -0.13 -12.37
CA SER A 224 0.69 -0.60 -11.42
C SER A 224 1.16 -1.93 -10.86
N TYR A 225 1.76 -1.91 -9.69
CA TYR A 225 2.33 -3.08 -9.02
C TYR A 225 1.37 -4.28 -9.06
N LYS A 226 1.82 -5.37 -9.68
CA LYS A 226 1.13 -6.67 -9.78
C LYS A 226 -0.10 -6.75 -10.71
N LEU A 227 -0.55 -5.68 -11.34
CA LEU A 227 -1.65 -5.77 -12.31
C LEU A 227 -1.16 -6.21 -13.70
N ASN A 228 -0.02 -5.68 -14.13
CA ASN A 228 0.64 -6.06 -15.36
C ASN A 228 2.15 -5.79 -15.22
N GLU A 229 3.00 -6.76 -15.56
CA GLU A 229 4.46 -6.62 -15.46
C GLU A 229 5.04 -5.55 -16.38
N ARG A 230 4.38 -5.28 -17.52
CA ARG A 230 4.82 -4.26 -18.49
C ARG A 230 4.42 -2.85 -18.09
N GLY A 231 3.52 -2.69 -17.10
CA GLY A 231 2.87 -1.44 -16.81
C GLY A 231 1.90 -0.99 -17.92
N PHE A 232 1.32 0.19 -17.77
CA PHE A 232 0.33 0.75 -18.70
C PHE A 232 0.87 2.02 -19.35
N VAL A 233 0.73 2.16 -20.67
CA VAL A 233 1.15 3.35 -21.40
C VAL A 233 0.28 4.53 -20.95
N SER A 234 0.93 5.62 -20.49
CA SER A 234 0.19 6.83 -20.09
C SER A 234 -0.47 7.49 -21.31
N PRO A 235 -1.67 8.05 -21.16
CA PRO A 235 -2.28 8.90 -22.20
C PRO A 235 -1.49 10.17 -22.54
N LEU A 236 -0.53 10.53 -21.69
CA LEU A 236 0.40 11.65 -21.94
C LEU A 236 1.83 11.18 -22.21
N ALA A 237 2.05 9.89 -22.48
CA ALA A 237 3.38 9.37 -22.84
C ALA A 237 3.92 10.05 -24.09
N SER A 238 5.24 10.12 -24.23
CA SER A 238 5.90 10.75 -25.39
C SER A 238 5.51 10.14 -26.74
N ASP A 239 5.04 8.91 -26.74
CA ASP A 239 4.60 8.10 -27.88
C ASP A 239 3.12 7.71 -27.79
N ALA A 240 2.33 8.40 -26.95
CA ALA A 240 0.93 8.08 -26.69
C ALA A 240 0.07 8.03 -27.94
N PHE A 241 0.39 8.80 -28.97
CA PHE A 241 -0.34 8.77 -30.26
C PHE A 241 -0.18 7.44 -31.01
N LEU A 242 0.77 6.59 -30.67
CA LEU A 242 0.86 5.23 -31.21
C LEU A 242 -0.19 4.30 -30.58
N SER A 243 -0.57 4.56 -29.34
CA SER A 243 -1.46 3.71 -28.53
C SER A 243 -2.90 4.21 -28.48
N TYR A 244 -3.11 5.52 -28.63
CA TYR A 244 -4.41 6.16 -28.40
C TYR A 244 -4.91 7.02 -29.57
N LYS A 245 -6.25 7.13 -29.66
CA LYS A 245 -6.99 8.20 -30.33
C LYS A 245 -7.61 9.09 -29.27
N TYR A 246 -7.75 10.38 -29.58
CA TYR A 246 -8.31 11.39 -28.69
C TYR A 246 -9.50 12.08 -29.36
N LYS A 247 -10.52 12.40 -28.54
CA LYS A 247 -11.69 13.17 -28.98
C LYS A 247 -12.04 14.19 -27.92
N LEU A 248 -12.24 15.42 -28.32
CA LEU A 248 -12.74 16.49 -27.45
C LEU A 248 -14.24 16.31 -27.24
N ASP A 249 -14.65 16.03 -25.99
CA ASP A 249 -16.06 15.86 -25.62
C ASP A 249 -16.69 17.15 -25.07
N GLY A 250 -15.91 18.24 -24.95
CA GLY A 250 -16.36 19.55 -24.54
C GLY A 250 -15.43 20.23 -23.52
N GLU A 251 -15.87 21.41 -23.08
CA GLU A 251 -15.22 22.19 -22.05
C GLU A 251 -16.23 22.65 -20.99
N PHE A 252 -15.76 22.89 -19.77
CA PHE A 252 -16.55 23.46 -18.68
C PHE A 252 -15.70 24.40 -17.83
N LYS A 253 -16.35 25.19 -16.98
CA LYS A 253 -15.68 26.12 -16.07
C LYS A 253 -15.83 25.63 -14.62
N GLU A 254 -14.72 25.52 -13.91
CA GLU A 254 -14.69 25.16 -12.50
C GLU A 254 -13.69 26.05 -11.75
N ASN A 255 -14.13 26.68 -10.67
CA ASN A 255 -13.30 27.57 -9.83
C ASN A 255 -12.49 28.61 -10.62
N GLY A 256 -13.09 29.17 -11.67
CA GLY A 256 -12.45 30.16 -12.57
C GLY A 256 -11.52 29.55 -13.63
N LEU A 257 -11.28 28.26 -13.60
CA LEU A 257 -10.50 27.54 -14.61
C LEU A 257 -11.41 27.00 -15.71
N THR A 258 -10.95 27.07 -16.96
CA THR A 258 -11.58 26.32 -18.07
C THR A 258 -10.91 24.95 -18.17
N VAL A 259 -11.68 23.88 -18.21
CA VAL A 259 -11.22 22.50 -18.23
C VAL A 259 -11.76 21.79 -19.47
N PHE A 260 -10.88 21.18 -20.25
CA PHE A 260 -11.23 20.37 -21.41
C PHE A 260 -11.47 18.91 -20.99
N LYS A 261 -12.61 18.35 -21.42
CA LYS A 261 -12.92 16.92 -21.27
C LYS A 261 -12.51 16.19 -22.53
N ILE A 262 -11.52 15.32 -22.44
CA ILE A 262 -10.96 14.60 -23.58
C ILE A 262 -11.17 13.10 -23.37
N LYS A 263 -11.84 12.47 -24.33
CA LYS A 263 -12.02 11.02 -24.40
C LYS A 263 -10.77 10.37 -24.93
N ILE A 264 -10.33 9.31 -24.24
CA ILE A 264 -9.18 8.49 -24.56
C ILE A 264 -9.69 7.16 -25.09
N ILE A 265 -9.29 6.81 -26.30
CA ILE A 265 -9.73 5.61 -27.00
C ILE A 265 -8.50 4.79 -27.39
N PRO A 266 -8.34 3.56 -26.88
CA PRO A 266 -7.28 2.66 -27.31
C PRO A 266 -7.33 2.40 -28.82
N LYS A 267 -6.18 2.38 -29.48
CA LYS A 267 -6.08 1.92 -30.88
C LYS A 267 -6.14 0.40 -31.01
N ARG A 268 -5.66 -0.31 -29.97
CA ARG A 268 -5.72 -1.77 -29.85
C ARG A 268 -6.22 -2.13 -28.46
N GLU A 269 -7.21 -3.01 -28.40
CA GLU A 269 -7.90 -3.34 -27.13
C GLU A 269 -7.09 -4.22 -26.20
N HIS A 270 -6.16 -5.02 -26.75
CA HIS A 270 -5.32 -5.96 -26.01
C HIS A 270 -3.98 -5.36 -25.51
N ASP A 271 -3.68 -4.11 -25.89
CA ASP A 271 -2.51 -3.43 -25.35
C ASP A 271 -2.74 -3.02 -23.89
N PRO A 272 -1.67 -2.90 -23.07
CA PRO A 272 -1.77 -2.39 -21.69
C PRO A 272 -1.98 -0.87 -21.70
N VAL A 273 -3.21 -0.47 -21.93
CA VAL A 273 -3.63 0.93 -22.13
C VAL A 273 -4.90 1.26 -21.35
N PHE A 274 -5.13 2.54 -21.14
CA PHE A 274 -6.31 3.07 -20.50
C PHE A 274 -7.39 3.44 -21.52
N ARG A 275 -8.65 3.43 -21.09
CA ARG A 275 -9.77 4.07 -21.78
C ARG A 275 -10.52 4.96 -20.81
N GLY A 276 -11.33 5.90 -21.31
CA GLY A 276 -12.10 6.81 -20.45
C GLY A 276 -11.82 8.26 -20.75
N TYR A 277 -11.65 9.08 -19.72
CA TYR A 277 -11.52 10.52 -19.85
C TYR A 277 -10.33 11.08 -19.07
N ILE A 278 -9.66 12.06 -19.67
CA ILE A 278 -8.71 12.95 -19.00
C ILE A 278 -9.22 14.37 -19.10
N TYR A 279 -9.09 15.09 -18.00
CA TYR A 279 -9.54 16.47 -17.89
C TYR A 279 -8.31 17.37 -17.78
N ILE A 280 -8.14 18.30 -18.75
CA ILE A 280 -6.96 19.14 -18.88
C ILE A 280 -7.34 20.60 -18.66
N VAL A 281 -6.64 21.29 -17.76
CA VAL A 281 -6.81 22.72 -17.51
C VAL A 281 -6.28 23.51 -18.70
N LYS A 282 -7.11 24.42 -19.24
CA LYS A 282 -6.72 25.34 -20.30
C LYS A 282 -5.54 26.21 -19.84
N ASP A 283 -4.68 26.59 -20.78
CA ASP A 283 -3.50 27.42 -20.64
C ASP A 283 -2.36 26.80 -19.81
N SER A 284 -2.65 26.17 -18.69
CA SER A 284 -1.63 25.44 -17.89
C SER A 284 -1.34 24.05 -18.43
N TRP A 285 -2.27 23.42 -19.13
CA TRP A 285 -2.17 22.05 -19.68
C TRP A 285 -1.94 20.97 -18.62
N ARG A 286 -2.33 21.25 -17.38
CA ARG A 286 -2.24 20.32 -16.24
C ARG A 286 -3.40 19.35 -16.26
N ILE A 287 -3.18 18.17 -15.68
CA ILE A 287 -4.26 17.25 -15.36
C ILE A 287 -5.08 17.86 -14.21
N HIS A 288 -6.37 18.08 -14.44
CA HIS A 288 -7.36 18.47 -13.44
C HIS A 288 -7.90 17.25 -12.70
N SER A 289 -8.36 16.28 -13.49
CA SER A 289 -8.87 15.01 -12.96
C SER A 289 -8.82 13.93 -14.03
N THR A 290 -9.07 12.68 -13.64
CA THR A 290 -9.12 11.54 -14.54
C THR A 290 -10.26 10.61 -14.19
N ASP A 291 -10.89 10.03 -15.21
CA ASP A 291 -11.86 8.94 -15.09
C ASP A 291 -11.47 7.87 -16.10
N LEU A 292 -10.54 7.01 -15.70
CA LEU A 292 -9.94 6.00 -16.55
C LEU A 292 -10.44 4.62 -16.19
N MET A 293 -10.39 3.71 -17.15
CA MET A 293 -10.75 2.31 -16.98
C MET A 293 -9.70 1.43 -17.65
N ILE A 294 -9.41 0.32 -16.98
CA ILE A 294 -8.68 -0.83 -17.52
C ILE A 294 -9.64 -2.01 -17.53
N SER A 295 -9.69 -2.76 -18.63
CA SER A 295 -10.49 -3.98 -18.74
C SER A 295 -9.61 -5.23 -18.77
N LYS A 296 -10.20 -6.38 -18.55
CA LYS A 296 -9.55 -7.70 -18.68
C LYS A 296 -8.75 -7.85 -19.97
N LEU A 297 -9.19 -7.24 -21.07
CA LEU A 297 -8.51 -7.29 -22.37
C LEU A 297 -7.12 -6.67 -22.33
N SER A 298 -6.85 -5.76 -21.40
CA SER A 298 -5.54 -5.11 -21.25
C SER A 298 -4.50 -5.97 -20.51
N GLY A 299 -4.72 -7.28 -20.39
CA GLY A 299 -3.77 -8.23 -19.79
C GLY A 299 -3.70 -8.17 -18.25
N VAL A 300 -4.82 -7.90 -17.62
CA VAL A 300 -4.94 -7.93 -16.14
C VAL A 300 -5.57 -9.25 -15.72
N GLU A 301 -4.90 -9.98 -14.83
CA GLU A 301 -5.41 -11.23 -14.29
C GLU A 301 -6.43 -10.99 -13.16
N PHE A 302 -7.50 -11.81 -13.13
CA PHE A 302 -8.54 -11.84 -12.07
C PHE A 302 -9.39 -10.56 -11.89
N ILE A 303 -9.06 -9.47 -12.58
CA ILE A 303 -9.84 -8.23 -12.58
C ILE A 303 -10.58 -8.12 -13.90
N ASP A 304 -11.91 -8.08 -13.86
CA ASP A 304 -12.72 -7.87 -15.05
C ASP A 304 -12.63 -6.40 -15.50
N THR A 305 -12.83 -5.49 -14.57
CA THR A 305 -12.81 -4.04 -14.81
C THR A 305 -12.21 -3.31 -13.62
N LEU A 306 -11.32 -2.35 -13.89
CA LEU A 306 -10.76 -1.44 -12.90
C LEU A 306 -10.97 0.01 -13.34
N TYR A 307 -11.74 0.76 -12.55
CA TYR A 307 -11.90 2.21 -12.70
C TYR A 307 -10.87 2.94 -11.83
N ILE A 308 -10.23 3.94 -12.40
CA ILE A 308 -9.19 4.75 -11.74
C ILE A 308 -9.59 6.20 -11.87
N LYS A 309 -9.98 6.81 -10.76
CA LYS A 309 -10.41 8.20 -10.69
C LYS A 309 -9.46 8.99 -9.80
N GLN A 310 -8.93 10.08 -10.31
CA GLN A 310 -8.05 10.97 -9.56
C GLN A 310 -8.54 12.41 -9.65
N ASN A 311 -8.43 13.14 -8.55
CA ASN A 311 -8.64 14.57 -8.50
C ASN A 311 -7.36 15.26 -8.04
N TYR A 312 -7.01 16.33 -8.71
CA TYR A 312 -5.86 17.17 -8.37
C TYR A 312 -6.34 18.53 -7.91
N ALA A 313 -5.59 19.14 -7.02
CA ALA A 313 -5.83 20.52 -6.60
C ALA A 313 -4.50 21.24 -6.37
N GLU A 314 -4.54 22.54 -6.58
CA GLU A 314 -3.43 23.42 -6.26
C GLU A 314 -3.20 23.46 -4.75
N GLN A 315 -1.96 23.25 -4.35
CA GLN A 315 -1.53 23.31 -2.97
C GLN A 315 -0.75 24.61 -2.71
N GLU A 316 -0.44 24.86 -1.44
CA GLU A 316 0.42 25.95 -1.04
C GLU A 316 1.73 25.93 -1.87
N GLY A 317 2.14 27.08 -2.44
CA GLY A 317 3.30 27.16 -3.34
C GLY A 317 3.02 26.85 -4.81
N GLY A 318 1.74 26.73 -5.22
CA GLY A 318 1.33 26.61 -6.63
C GLY A 318 1.52 25.23 -7.26
N VAL A 319 1.94 24.24 -6.46
CA VAL A 319 2.14 22.84 -6.91
C VAL A 319 0.80 22.11 -6.94
N TRP A 320 0.49 21.46 -8.07
CA TRP A 320 -0.72 20.63 -8.17
C TRP A 320 -0.44 19.20 -7.73
N MET A 321 -1.19 18.75 -6.71
CA MET A 321 -1.04 17.44 -6.11
C MET A 321 -2.36 16.66 -6.13
N PRO A 322 -2.31 15.33 -6.16
CA PRO A 322 -3.52 14.52 -6.01
C PRO A 322 -4.13 14.73 -4.62
N VAL A 323 -5.41 15.04 -4.53
CA VAL A 323 -6.16 15.14 -3.27
C VAL A 323 -6.98 13.89 -2.99
N SER A 324 -7.40 13.19 -4.04
CA SER A 324 -8.04 11.88 -3.91
C SER A 324 -7.67 10.96 -5.07
N GLN A 325 -7.52 9.68 -4.76
CA GLN A 325 -7.34 8.61 -5.75
C GLN A 325 -8.27 7.46 -5.39
N ARG A 326 -8.98 6.94 -6.38
CA ARG A 326 -9.96 5.87 -6.21
C ARG A 326 -9.73 4.79 -7.23
N PHE A 327 -9.69 3.56 -6.76
CA PHE A 327 -9.56 2.36 -7.55
C PHE A 327 -10.77 1.49 -7.25
N ILE A 328 -11.69 1.36 -8.20
CA ILE A 328 -12.92 0.58 -8.05
C ILE A 328 -12.85 -0.57 -9.02
N PHE A 329 -12.95 -1.80 -8.53
CA PHE A 329 -12.73 -2.99 -9.34
C PHE A 329 -13.83 -4.03 -9.20
N GLN A 330 -14.01 -4.78 -10.28
CA GLN A 330 -14.83 -5.97 -10.33
C GLN A 330 -13.91 -7.17 -10.55
N LEU A 331 -14.16 -8.23 -9.79
CA LEU A 331 -13.39 -9.47 -9.83
C LEU A 331 -14.26 -10.58 -10.41
N GLU A 332 -13.68 -11.36 -11.33
CA GLU A 332 -14.28 -12.58 -11.82
C GLU A 332 -13.21 -13.64 -12.09
N ALA A 333 -13.21 -14.71 -11.30
CA ALA A 333 -12.27 -15.81 -11.44
C ALA A 333 -12.88 -17.12 -10.97
N TYR A 334 -12.80 -18.17 -11.81
CA TYR A 334 -13.23 -19.54 -11.46
C TYR A 334 -14.65 -19.64 -10.92
N GLY A 335 -15.58 -18.75 -11.36
CA GLY A 335 -16.96 -18.68 -10.89
C GLY A 335 -17.16 -17.86 -9.61
N PHE A 336 -16.11 -17.39 -8.96
CA PHE A 336 -16.20 -16.36 -7.94
C PHE A 336 -16.42 -15.02 -8.62
N ARG A 337 -17.37 -14.25 -8.10
CA ARG A 337 -17.55 -12.85 -8.47
C ARG A 337 -17.46 -11.98 -7.23
N GLY A 338 -16.90 -10.81 -7.41
CA GLY A 338 -16.76 -9.86 -6.33
C GLY A 338 -16.54 -8.44 -6.84
N ASN A 339 -16.55 -7.52 -5.91
CA ASN A 339 -16.19 -6.13 -6.16
C ASN A 339 -15.38 -5.58 -4.98
N GLY A 340 -14.78 -4.45 -5.20
CA GLY A 340 -14.05 -3.77 -4.15
C GLY A 340 -13.60 -2.39 -4.57
N TYR A 341 -13.02 -1.70 -3.62
CA TYR A 341 -12.45 -0.39 -3.84
C TYR A 341 -11.24 -0.14 -2.95
N PHE A 342 -10.37 0.76 -3.41
CA PHE A 342 -9.37 1.45 -2.60
C PHE A 342 -9.52 2.94 -2.81
N VAL A 343 -9.59 3.68 -1.71
CA VAL A 343 -9.67 5.14 -1.70
C VAL A 343 -8.50 5.68 -0.91
N ALA A 344 -7.71 6.55 -1.52
CA ALA A 344 -6.63 7.28 -0.87
C ALA A 344 -6.98 8.77 -0.86
N LEU A 345 -6.96 9.37 0.33
CA LEU A 345 -7.17 10.80 0.55
C LEU A 345 -5.91 11.43 1.08
N TYR A 346 -5.52 12.52 0.44
CA TYR A 346 -4.33 13.26 0.79
C TYR A 346 -4.73 14.62 1.39
N SER A 347 -4.11 14.98 2.49
CA SER A 347 -4.42 16.21 3.22
C SER A 347 -3.18 16.83 3.86
N LYS A 348 -3.31 18.06 4.32
CA LYS A 348 -2.25 18.79 5.03
C LYS A 348 -0.93 18.82 4.27
N TYR A 349 -1.01 19.05 2.97
CA TYR A 349 0.16 19.19 2.15
C TYR A 349 1.04 20.36 2.59
N LYS A 350 2.35 20.09 2.65
CA LYS A 350 3.40 21.08 2.64
C LYS A 350 4.25 20.81 1.40
N THR A 351 4.24 21.69 0.43
CA THR A 351 4.89 21.47 -0.86
C THR A 351 5.96 22.50 -1.15
N ARG A 352 6.98 22.07 -1.88
CA ARG A 352 7.97 22.96 -2.48
C ARG A 352 8.15 22.63 -3.94
N SER A 353 8.00 23.62 -4.80
CA SER A 353 8.23 23.50 -6.23
C SER A 353 9.73 23.47 -6.58
N MET A 354 10.07 22.69 -7.60
CA MET A 354 11.39 22.75 -8.25
C MET A 354 11.57 24.07 -9.02
N TYR A 355 10.48 24.67 -9.46
CA TYR A 355 10.48 25.82 -10.33
C TYR A 355 9.94 27.06 -9.62
N PRO A 356 10.53 28.27 -9.85
CA PRO A 356 9.96 29.51 -9.37
C PRO A 356 8.66 29.85 -10.12
N ASN A 357 7.76 30.59 -9.48
CA ASN A 357 6.45 30.95 -10.06
C ASN A 357 6.57 31.63 -11.44
N GLU A 358 7.59 32.45 -11.64
CA GLU A 358 7.88 33.10 -12.93
C GLU A 358 8.20 32.12 -14.07
N PHE A 359 8.60 30.89 -13.74
CA PHE A 359 8.92 29.87 -14.73
C PHE A 359 7.66 29.47 -15.52
N TYR A 360 6.53 29.31 -14.85
CA TYR A 360 5.29 28.90 -15.47
C TYR A 360 4.76 29.95 -16.45
N SER A 361 4.80 31.23 -16.08
CA SER A 361 4.41 32.33 -16.95
C SER A 361 5.25 32.40 -18.22
N LYS A 362 6.57 32.18 -18.11
CA LYS A 362 7.48 32.17 -19.26
C LYS A 362 7.24 30.98 -20.18
N GLN A 363 6.97 29.80 -19.62
CA GLN A 363 6.67 28.60 -20.41
C GLN A 363 5.32 28.71 -21.12
N GLN A 364 4.29 29.22 -20.45
CA GLN A 364 2.97 29.48 -21.06
C GLN A 364 3.11 30.47 -22.24
N ASN A 365 3.83 31.57 -22.06
CA ASN A 365 4.05 32.54 -23.11
C ASN A 365 4.83 31.97 -24.31
N LYS A 366 5.81 31.08 -24.06
CA LYS A 366 6.55 30.40 -25.11
C LYS A 366 5.65 29.44 -25.89
N ILE A 367 4.80 28.67 -25.21
CA ILE A 367 3.85 27.74 -25.83
C ILE A 367 2.82 28.49 -26.68
N ILE A 368 2.29 29.60 -26.15
CA ILE A 368 1.35 30.46 -26.87
C ILE A 368 2.01 31.10 -28.11
N ALA A 369 3.28 31.49 -28.01
CA ALA A 369 4.04 32.03 -29.13
C ALA A 369 4.31 30.97 -30.22
N ASP A 370 4.62 29.74 -29.86
CA ASP A 370 4.85 28.63 -30.78
C ASP A 370 3.54 28.22 -31.52
N GLN A 371 2.37 28.44 -30.93
CA GLN A 371 1.06 28.24 -31.62
C GLN A 371 0.79 29.21 -32.76
N ARG A 372 1.49 30.36 -32.81
CA ARG A 372 1.33 31.37 -33.85
C ARG A 372 2.22 31.15 -35.08
N VAL A 373 3.04 30.08 -35.09
CA VAL A 373 3.97 29.72 -36.18
C VAL A 373 3.47 28.47 -36.89
N PRO A 374 3.39 28.44 -38.24
CA PRO A 374 2.92 27.27 -38.99
C PRO A 374 3.82 26.05 -38.81
N GLU A 375 3.25 24.85 -38.89
CA GLU A 375 3.67 23.51 -38.52
C GLU A 375 5.00 22.94 -39.06
N THR A 376 5.97 23.72 -39.47
CA THR A 376 7.22 23.22 -40.08
C THR A 376 8.43 23.14 -39.15
N LYS A 377 8.33 23.51 -37.88
CA LYS A 377 9.45 23.39 -36.94
C LYS A 377 9.19 22.34 -35.88
N LYS A 378 10.08 21.33 -35.83
CA LYS A 378 10.17 20.34 -34.76
C LYS A 378 10.08 21.02 -33.39
N VAL A 379 9.14 20.56 -32.56
CA VAL A 379 9.02 20.98 -31.16
C VAL A 379 10.36 20.74 -30.46
N GLU A 380 11.07 21.81 -30.15
CA GLU A 380 12.29 21.73 -29.36
C GLU A 380 11.97 21.23 -27.97
N ARG A 381 12.55 20.11 -27.60
CA ARG A 381 12.40 19.54 -26.26
C ARG A 381 12.83 20.55 -25.22
N VAL A 382 11.94 20.91 -24.30
CA VAL A 382 12.25 21.80 -23.17
C VAL A 382 13.46 21.23 -22.42
N LYS A 383 14.63 21.90 -22.53
CA LYS A 383 15.82 21.56 -21.76
C LYS A 383 15.58 21.98 -20.32
N VAL A 384 15.46 21.01 -19.42
CA VAL A 384 15.45 21.25 -17.98
C VAL A 384 16.82 21.79 -17.57
N VAL A 385 16.90 23.11 -17.35
CA VAL A 385 18.12 23.76 -16.89
C VAL A 385 18.31 23.47 -15.42
N LYS A 386 19.28 22.59 -15.10
CA LYS A 386 19.75 22.41 -13.72
C LYS A 386 20.49 23.68 -13.27
N ARG A 387 19.79 24.67 -12.73
CA ARG A 387 20.43 25.78 -12.01
C ARG A 387 20.78 25.33 -10.59
N LYS A 388 22.07 25.45 -10.23
CA LYS A 388 22.51 25.36 -8.83
C LYS A 388 21.90 26.55 -8.08
N ALA A 389 20.86 26.32 -7.31
CA ALA A 389 20.31 27.33 -6.41
C ALA A 389 21.27 27.53 -5.23
N LYS A 390 21.62 28.78 -4.96
CA LYS A 390 22.32 29.18 -3.72
C LYS A 390 21.37 29.01 -2.53
N THR A 391 21.87 28.37 -1.47
CA THR A 391 21.23 28.18 -0.15
C THR A 391 19.79 27.64 -0.21
N ASP A 392 19.70 26.35 -0.43
CA ASP A 392 18.43 25.63 -0.50
C ASP A 392 18.14 25.02 0.88
N THR A 393 17.32 25.69 1.69
CA THR A 393 16.79 25.12 2.92
C THR A 393 15.78 24.02 2.54
N THR A 394 16.12 22.75 2.78
CA THR A 394 15.20 21.62 2.57
C THR A 394 14.27 21.47 3.78
N PHE A 395 13.05 20.92 3.59
CA PHE A 395 12.16 20.57 4.70
C PHE A 395 12.77 19.48 5.58
N PHE A 396 13.65 18.66 5.00
CA PHE A 396 14.17 17.46 5.62
C PHE A 396 15.67 17.56 5.84
N ASP A 397 16.14 17.13 7.00
CA ASP A 397 17.55 16.97 7.27
C ASP A 397 18.17 15.95 6.31
N LYS A 398 19.48 16.10 5.98
CA LYS A 398 20.21 15.22 5.06
C LYS A 398 20.13 13.74 5.43
N LYS A 399 19.98 13.42 6.71
CA LYS A 399 19.85 12.05 7.23
C LYS A 399 18.41 11.53 7.28
N PHE A 400 17.41 12.35 7.03
CA PHE A 400 16.00 12.01 7.21
C PHE A 400 15.58 10.78 6.39
N PHE A 401 16.05 10.68 5.15
CA PHE A 401 15.74 9.57 4.24
C PHE A 401 16.76 8.42 4.26
N ASN A 402 17.78 8.47 5.12
CA ASN A 402 18.82 7.43 5.16
C ASN A 402 18.34 6.15 5.85
N ASN A 403 17.28 6.27 6.65
CA ASN A 403 16.68 5.15 7.37
C ASN A 403 15.46 4.63 6.56
N GLU A 404 14.71 3.75 7.14
CA GLU A 404 13.57 3.03 6.57
C GLU A 404 12.66 3.82 5.63
N LEU A 405 12.25 3.17 4.53
CA LEU A 405 11.17 3.64 3.66
C LEU A 405 9.83 3.70 4.42
N LEU A 406 9.57 2.71 5.26
CA LEU A 406 8.35 2.57 6.05
C LEU A 406 8.69 2.42 7.52
N ALA A 407 8.29 3.39 8.32
CA ALA A 407 8.28 3.28 9.78
C ALA A 407 6.84 3.02 10.24
N ILE A 408 6.64 1.98 11.05
CA ILE A 408 5.33 1.67 11.62
C ILE A 408 5.38 2.01 13.10
N ASP A 409 4.43 2.82 13.56
CA ASP A 409 4.31 3.12 14.98
C ASP A 409 4.02 1.82 15.75
N LYS A 410 4.72 1.60 16.88
CA LYS A 410 4.56 0.39 17.70
C LYS A 410 3.12 0.16 18.18
N LYS A 411 2.32 1.22 18.22
CA LYS A 411 0.91 1.18 18.62
C LYS A 411 -0.06 1.26 17.43
N ALA A 412 0.42 1.31 16.18
CA ALA A 412 -0.43 1.51 15.01
C ALA A 412 -1.59 0.50 14.92
N ASN A 413 -1.35 -0.76 15.26
CA ASN A 413 -2.38 -1.82 15.26
C ASN A 413 -3.22 -1.88 16.54
N LYS A 414 -2.82 -1.14 17.59
CA LYS A 414 -3.51 -1.11 18.88
C LYS A 414 -4.36 0.14 19.04
N THR A 415 -4.56 0.87 17.96
CA THR A 415 -5.34 2.11 17.95
C THR A 415 -6.79 1.81 18.32
N VAL A 416 -7.27 2.42 19.39
CA VAL A 416 -8.63 2.24 19.90
C VAL A 416 -9.63 2.86 18.93
N ASP A 417 -10.87 2.36 18.87
CA ASP A 417 -11.91 2.86 17.97
C ASP A 417 -12.15 4.37 18.12
N ALA A 418 -12.09 4.91 19.33
CA ALA A 418 -12.19 6.36 19.58
C ALA A 418 -11.11 7.19 18.85
N THR A 419 -9.90 6.65 18.69
CA THR A 419 -8.85 7.31 17.91
C THR A 419 -9.13 7.23 16.40
N TRP A 420 -9.68 6.08 15.93
CA TRP A 420 -10.12 5.96 14.55
C TRP A 420 -11.24 6.94 14.23
N ASP A 421 -12.19 7.14 15.13
CA ASP A 421 -13.25 8.12 14.96
C ASP A 421 -12.71 9.55 14.82
N SER A 422 -11.55 9.86 15.40
CA SER A 422 -10.91 11.18 15.26
C SER A 422 -10.15 11.36 13.94
N VAL A 423 -9.58 10.30 13.35
CA VAL A 423 -8.72 10.37 12.15
C VAL A 423 -9.39 9.86 10.88
N ARG A 424 -10.52 9.16 10.99
CA ARG A 424 -11.26 8.62 9.85
C ARG A 424 -12.02 9.71 9.10
N PRO A 425 -11.61 10.05 7.86
CA PRO A 425 -12.34 11.02 7.06
C PRO A 425 -13.55 10.41 6.33
N VAL A 426 -13.49 9.10 5.97
CA VAL A 426 -14.56 8.42 5.22
C VAL A 426 -15.39 7.59 6.19
N PRO A 427 -16.68 7.90 6.41
CA PRO A 427 -17.54 7.12 7.30
C PRO A 427 -17.64 5.66 6.86
N LEU A 428 -17.77 4.75 7.83
CA LEU A 428 -18.08 3.35 7.54
C LEU A 428 -19.53 3.23 7.06
N THR A 429 -19.78 2.32 6.12
CA THR A 429 -21.13 1.88 5.83
C THR A 429 -21.66 0.98 6.96
N SER A 430 -22.96 0.74 7.00
CA SER A 430 -23.55 -0.17 8.00
C SER A 430 -22.99 -1.60 7.88
N GLU A 431 -22.75 -2.07 6.65
CA GLU A 431 -22.15 -3.38 6.38
C GLU A 431 -20.70 -3.46 6.89
N GLU A 432 -19.88 -2.44 6.64
CA GLU A 432 -18.50 -2.38 7.11
C GLU A 432 -18.39 -2.31 8.64
N LEU A 433 -19.29 -1.55 9.27
CA LEU A 433 -19.35 -1.48 10.73
C LEU A 433 -19.73 -2.83 11.34
N LEU A 434 -20.67 -3.53 10.72
CA LEU A 434 -21.09 -4.87 11.15
C LEU A 434 -19.95 -5.89 10.96
N ASP A 435 -19.23 -5.83 9.82
CA ASP A 435 -18.09 -6.69 9.52
C ASP A 435 -16.98 -6.53 10.57
N TYR A 436 -16.62 -5.29 10.92
CA TYR A 436 -15.64 -5.04 12.00
C TYR A 436 -16.10 -5.66 13.32
N LYS A 437 -17.35 -5.40 13.74
CA LYS A 437 -17.88 -5.93 15.01
C LYS A 437 -17.88 -7.45 15.05
N GLN A 438 -18.37 -8.10 13.99
CA GLN A 438 -18.44 -9.56 13.92
C GLN A 438 -17.06 -10.20 13.91
N LYS A 439 -16.18 -9.76 13.02
CA LYS A 439 -14.83 -10.35 12.91
C LYS A 439 -13.94 -10.05 14.11
N ASP A 440 -14.07 -8.86 14.71
CA ASP A 440 -13.33 -8.55 15.93
C ASP A 440 -13.82 -9.41 17.11
N SER A 441 -15.13 -9.69 17.20
CA SER A 441 -15.67 -10.61 18.21
C SER A 441 -15.17 -12.05 18.02
N VAL A 442 -15.17 -12.54 16.77
CA VAL A 442 -14.61 -13.87 16.44
C VAL A 442 -13.12 -13.93 16.77
N ARG A 443 -12.37 -12.91 16.40
CA ARG A 443 -10.93 -12.82 16.72
C ARG A 443 -10.65 -12.88 18.23
N ILE A 444 -11.42 -12.13 19.03
CA ILE A 444 -11.26 -12.14 20.50
C ILE A 444 -11.49 -13.57 21.05
N LEU A 445 -12.49 -14.27 20.50
CA LEU A 445 -12.74 -15.68 20.87
C LEU A 445 -11.56 -16.57 20.45
N GLU A 446 -11.10 -16.47 19.20
CA GLU A 446 -10.02 -17.28 18.64
C GLU A 446 -8.65 -17.01 19.32
N GLU A 447 -8.41 -15.79 19.77
CA GLU A 447 -7.19 -15.41 20.53
C GLU A 447 -7.30 -15.78 22.01
N SER A 448 -8.45 -16.22 22.48
CA SER A 448 -8.62 -16.64 23.87
C SER A 448 -7.83 -17.91 24.18
N LYS A 449 -7.29 -17.97 25.41
CA LYS A 449 -6.51 -19.13 25.85
C LYS A 449 -7.29 -20.45 25.75
N PRO A 450 -8.58 -20.55 26.18
CA PRO A 450 -9.35 -21.79 26.08
C PRO A 450 -9.50 -22.29 24.63
N TYR A 451 -9.74 -21.37 23.68
CA TYR A 451 -9.88 -21.71 22.26
C TYR A 451 -8.53 -22.21 21.70
N MET A 452 -7.45 -21.47 21.94
CA MET A 452 -6.10 -21.86 21.49
C MET A 452 -5.66 -23.20 22.11
N ASP A 453 -5.91 -23.43 23.40
CA ASP A 453 -5.60 -24.70 24.06
C ASP A 453 -6.43 -25.86 23.46
N SER A 454 -7.68 -25.61 23.04
CA SER A 454 -8.49 -26.61 22.37
C SER A 454 -7.95 -26.97 20.98
N LEU A 455 -7.49 -25.97 20.24
CA LEU A 455 -6.88 -26.15 18.94
C LEU A 455 -5.52 -26.88 19.06
N ASP A 456 -4.74 -26.51 20.07
CA ASP A 456 -3.45 -27.17 20.36
C ASP A 456 -3.65 -28.64 20.72
N ARG A 457 -4.70 -29.00 21.44
CA ARG A 457 -5.05 -30.41 21.73
C ARG A 457 -5.28 -31.24 20.47
N VAL A 458 -5.89 -30.63 19.44
CA VAL A 458 -6.12 -31.30 18.16
C VAL A 458 -4.83 -31.38 17.35
N ASN A 459 -4.11 -30.27 17.24
CA ASN A 459 -2.91 -30.17 16.41
C ASN A 459 -1.70 -30.91 16.98
N ASN A 460 -1.62 -31.03 18.31
CA ASN A 460 -0.57 -31.74 19.02
C ASN A 460 -0.84 -33.23 19.18
N LYS A 461 -1.91 -33.77 18.56
CA LYS A 461 -2.13 -35.22 18.57
C LYS A 461 -0.94 -35.91 17.94
N PHE A 462 -0.37 -36.88 18.70
CA PHE A 462 0.73 -37.65 18.21
C PHE A 462 0.29 -38.60 17.10
N ASP A 463 1.03 -38.61 16.01
CA ASP A 463 0.82 -39.51 14.87
C ASP A 463 2.15 -40.08 14.39
N TRP A 464 2.25 -41.42 14.40
CA TRP A 464 3.44 -42.16 13.99
C TRP A 464 3.78 -41.90 12.50
N ALA A 465 2.79 -41.82 11.62
CA ALA A 465 3.01 -41.59 10.19
C ALA A 465 3.63 -40.20 9.98
N ASN A 466 3.09 -39.18 10.64
CA ASN A 466 3.63 -37.84 10.60
C ASN A 466 5.05 -37.76 11.17
N LEU A 467 5.32 -38.41 12.33
CA LEU A 467 6.67 -38.44 12.89
C LEU A 467 7.67 -39.10 11.93
N PHE A 468 7.23 -40.11 11.17
CA PHE A 468 8.11 -40.79 10.24
C PHE A 468 8.40 -39.95 9.00
N ILE A 469 7.39 -39.25 8.41
CA ILE A 469 7.46 -38.56 7.12
C ILE A 469 7.84 -37.08 7.27
N SER A 470 7.23 -36.35 8.20
CA SER A 470 7.35 -34.89 8.32
C SER A 470 8.00 -34.42 9.64
N GLY A 471 8.23 -35.33 10.56
CA GLY A 471 8.63 -35.01 11.91
C GLY A 471 7.44 -34.68 12.81
N TYR A 472 7.72 -34.29 14.04
CA TYR A 472 6.67 -33.94 14.99
C TYR A 472 6.90 -32.56 15.56
N THR A 473 5.81 -31.76 15.59
CA THR A 473 5.82 -30.42 16.16
C THR A 473 4.76 -30.31 17.25
N PHE A 474 5.21 -29.99 18.46
CA PHE A 474 4.36 -29.67 19.59
C PHE A 474 4.28 -28.15 19.73
N GLY A 475 3.09 -27.58 19.61
CA GLY A 475 2.82 -26.16 19.66
C GLY A 475 2.08 -25.74 20.93
N HIS A 476 2.46 -24.58 21.45
CA HIS A 476 1.72 -23.84 22.45
C HIS A 476 1.33 -22.49 21.85
N SER A 477 0.17 -22.45 21.19
CA SER A 477 -0.27 -21.30 20.38
C SER A 477 -0.44 -20.04 21.21
N PHE A 478 -1.05 -20.13 22.39
CA PHE A 478 -1.23 -19.00 23.29
C PHE A 478 0.11 -18.39 23.75
N TYR A 479 1.10 -19.23 24.07
CA TYR A 479 2.44 -18.78 24.47
C TYR A 479 3.39 -18.57 23.29
N LYS A 480 2.91 -18.79 22.04
CA LYS A 480 3.68 -18.68 20.80
C LYS A 480 4.99 -19.46 20.83
N LYS A 481 4.99 -20.64 21.47
CA LYS A 481 6.13 -21.56 21.58
C LYS A 481 5.91 -22.77 20.69
N LYS A 482 7.01 -23.26 20.07
CA LYS A 482 7.00 -24.49 19.28
C LYS A 482 8.23 -25.33 19.59
N TYR A 483 8.03 -26.64 19.65
CA TYR A 483 9.07 -27.66 19.83
C TYR A 483 8.93 -28.61 18.64
N SER A 484 9.99 -28.78 17.86
CA SER A 484 9.93 -29.63 16.66
C SER A 484 11.08 -30.60 16.64
N ILE A 485 10.80 -31.84 16.24
CA ILE A 485 11.78 -32.91 16.06
C ILE A 485 11.76 -33.31 14.59
N LYS A 486 12.93 -33.57 14.01
CA LYS A 486 13.09 -34.05 12.63
C LYS A 486 12.36 -35.37 12.38
N PRO A 487 12.00 -35.69 11.11
CA PRO A 487 11.48 -37.01 10.74
C PRO A 487 12.46 -38.12 11.08
N ILE A 488 11.93 -39.28 11.52
CA ILE A 488 12.75 -40.43 11.93
C ILE A 488 13.73 -40.86 10.83
N TYR A 489 13.29 -40.86 9.58
CA TYR A 489 14.16 -41.25 8.45
C TYR A 489 15.39 -40.34 8.30
N SER A 490 15.33 -39.10 8.80
CA SER A 490 16.46 -38.14 8.76
C SER A 490 17.35 -38.26 10.02
N ILE A 491 16.80 -38.79 11.10
CA ILE A 491 17.52 -39.03 12.36
C ILE A 491 18.43 -40.26 12.26
N ILE A 492 17.93 -41.29 11.57
CA ILE A 492 18.68 -42.54 11.38
C ILE A 492 19.33 -42.50 10.00
N GLN A 493 20.67 -42.56 9.98
CA GLN A 493 21.49 -42.46 8.77
C GLN A 493 22.51 -43.59 8.75
N TYR A 494 23.11 -43.84 7.57
CA TYR A 494 24.18 -44.80 7.43
C TYR A 494 25.29 -44.24 6.53
N ASN A 495 26.54 -44.35 6.99
CA ASN A 495 27.71 -44.06 6.16
C ASN A 495 28.84 -45.08 6.49
N THR A 496 29.86 -45.14 5.63
CA THR A 496 30.93 -46.13 5.77
C THR A 496 31.91 -45.85 6.88
N VAL A 497 31.93 -44.65 7.45
CA VAL A 497 32.87 -44.22 8.50
C VAL A 497 32.29 -44.44 9.90
N GLU A 498 31.05 -43.99 10.09
CA GLU A 498 30.38 -44.03 11.39
C GLU A 498 29.46 -45.27 11.54
N GLY A 499 29.23 -46.01 10.44
CA GLY A 499 28.23 -47.06 10.37
C GLY A 499 26.82 -46.54 10.48
N LEU A 500 26.02 -47.15 11.35
CA LEU A 500 24.72 -46.57 11.72
C LEU A 500 24.96 -45.29 12.51
N VAL A 501 24.17 -44.25 12.20
CA VAL A 501 24.25 -42.94 12.83
C VAL A 501 22.88 -42.56 13.37
N PHE A 502 22.88 -42.11 14.62
CA PHE A 502 21.71 -41.52 15.27
C PHE A 502 21.93 -40.01 15.44
N ASN A 503 21.13 -39.15 14.73
CA ASN A 503 21.34 -37.72 14.64
C ASN A 503 20.04 -36.91 14.95
N PRO A 504 19.56 -36.90 16.20
CA PRO A 504 18.41 -36.13 16.61
C PRO A 504 18.71 -34.62 16.63
N GLU A 505 17.74 -33.84 16.20
CA GLU A 505 17.70 -32.39 16.31
C GLU A 505 16.39 -31.98 16.98
N LEU A 506 16.51 -31.15 18.00
CA LEU A 506 15.37 -30.49 18.65
C LEU A 506 15.37 -29.01 18.29
N ARG A 507 14.27 -28.50 17.78
CA ARG A 507 14.11 -27.08 17.50
C ARG A 507 13.13 -26.47 18.48
N ILE A 508 13.55 -25.45 19.21
CA ILE A 508 12.76 -24.71 20.18
C ILE A 508 12.65 -23.30 19.69
N SER A 509 11.44 -22.81 19.46
CA SER A 509 11.23 -21.44 19.03
C SER A 509 10.13 -20.75 19.83
N LYS A 510 10.29 -19.43 20.03
CA LYS A 510 9.29 -18.56 20.63
C LYS A 510 9.24 -17.24 19.89
N THR A 511 8.03 -16.77 19.63
CA THR A 511 7.77 -15.43 19.14
C THR A 511 7.18 -14.60 20.27
N PHE A 512 7.67 -13.39 20.48
CA PHE A 512 7.16 -12.45 21.49
C PHE A 512 6.08 -11.54 20.91
N ASP A 513 5.42 -10.76 21.77
CA ASP A 513 4.34 -9.84 21.35
C ASP A 513 4.84 -8.64 20.53
N ASP A 514 6.11 -8.30 20.67
CA ASP A 514 6.81 -7.30 19.85
C ASP A 514 7.34 -7.86 18.53
N TYR A 515 6.94 -9.10 18.17
CA TYR A 515 7.38 -9.87 17.00
C TYR A 515 8.85 -10.26 17.00
N SER A 516 9.59 -10.00 18.06
CA SER A 516 10.93 -10.60 18.20
C SER A 516 10.80 -12.12 18.29
N LYS A 517 11.79 -12.82 17.78
CA LYS A 517 11.79 -14.30 17.74
C LYS A 517 13.15 -14.82 18.15
N TYR A 518 13.17 -15.86 18.97
CA TYR A 518 14.36 -16.69 19.10
C TYR A 518 14.09 -18.11 18.63
N GLU A 519 15.16 -18.75 18.20
CA GLU A 519 15.18 -20.16 17.85
C GLU A 519 16.46 -20.79 18.39
N LEU A 520 16.32 -21.89 19.13
CA LEU A 520 17.40 -22.69 19.67
C LEU A 520 17.34 -24.09 19.08
N VAL A 521 18.43 -24.53 18.48
CA VAL A 521 18.51 -25.83 17.79
C VAL A 521 19.72 -26.60 18.31
N PRO A 522 19.58 -27.36 19.41
CA PRO A 522 20.57 -28.36 19.80
C PRO A 522 20.48 -29.58 18.87
N GLU A 523 21.62 -30.09 18.48
CA GLU A 523 21.76 -31.31 17.66
C GLU A 523 22.84 -32.20 18.25
N CYS A 524 22.54 -33.50 18.36
CA CYS A 524 23.44 -34.50 18.82
C CYS A 524 23.60 -35.57 17.73
N ARG A 525 24.81 -36.11 17.58
CA ARG A 525 25.09 -37.14 16.58
C ARG A 525 25.94 -38.23 17.24
N TYR A 526 25.52 -39.47 17.09
CA TYR A 526 26.26 -40.64 17.56
C TYR A 526 26.49 -41.62 16.41
N GLY A 527 27.74 -41.94 16.14
CA GLY A 527 28.15 -42.94 15.18
C GLY A 527 28.49 -44.26 15.85
N PHE A 528 27.75 -45.33 15.57
CA PHE A 528 27.88 -46.60 16.24
C PHE A 528 29.21 -47.30 15.91
N ALA A 529 29.69 -47.25 14.68
CA ALA A 529 30.97 -47.85 14.29
C ALA A 529 32.17 -47.02 14.73
N SER A 530 32.06 -45.71 14.75
CA SER A 530 33.12 -44.82 15.22
C SER A 530 33.17 -44.67 16.72
N ASN A 531 32.10 -45.06 17.44
CA ASN A 531 31.90 -44.91 18.88
C ASN A 531 32.15 -43.47 19.38
N ARG A 532 31.73 -42.48 18.62
CA ARG A 532 31.93 -41.07 18.91
C ARG A 532 30.62 -40.33 19.02
N VAL A 533 30.56 -39.37 19.96
CA VAL A 533 29.46 -38.44 20.14
C VAL A 533 29.90 -37.06 19.64
N TYR A 534 29.06 -36.43 18.86
CA TYR A 534 29.23 -35.05 18.40
C TYR A 534 28.01 -34.23 18.83
N GLY A 535 28.23 -32.95 19.07
CA GLY A 535 27.14 -32.04 19.42
C GLY A 535 27.39 -30.64 18.90
N ARG A 536 26.31 -29.99 18.52
CA ARG A 536 26.32 -28.56 18.20
C ARG A 536 25.04 -27.88 18.69
N ILE A 537 25.13 -26.59 18.92
CA ILE A 537 24.02 -25.74 19.29
C ILE A 537 24.00 -24.57 18.33
N ASN A 538 22.82 -24.29 17.74
CA ASN A 538 22.59 -23.08 16.97
C ASN A 538 21.55 -22.26 17.72
N PHE A 539 21.85 -20.98 17.94
CA PHE A 539 20.94 -20.02 18.52
C PHE A 539 20.77 -18.87 17.54
N SER A 540 19.53 -18.50 17.23
CA SER A 540 19.22 -17.31 16.45
C SER A 540 18.24 -16.41 17.19
N TYR A 541 18.47 -15.11 17.08
CA TYR A 541 17.58 -14.08 17.62
C TYR A 541 17.31 -13.01 16.59
N GLU A 542 16.03 -12.75 16.38
CA GLU A 542 15.51 -11.70 15.48
C GLU A 542 14.77 -10.67 16.34
N PRO A 543 15.40 -9.53 16.68
CA PRO A 543 14.81 -8.51 17.56
C PRO A 543 13.67 -7.75 16.90
N GLU A 544 13.67 -7.64 15.56
CA GLU A 544 12.70 -6.86 14.80
C GLU A 544 12.47 -7.46 13.42
N GLN A 545 11.21 -7.45 12.94
CA GLN A 545 10.88 -7.91 11.58
C GLN A 545 11.26 -6.90 10.49
N PHE A 546 11.27 -5.59 10.81
CA PHE A 546 11.35 -4.53 9.80
C PHE A 546 12.74 -4.32 9.22
N TYR A 547 13.81 -4.49 10.03
CA TYR A 547 15.19 -4.33 9.58
C TYR A 547 15.85 -5.64 9.17
N TYR A 548 15.12 -6.77 9.28
CA TYR A 548 15.69 -8.10 9.09
C TYR A 548 16.99 -8.27 9.89
N THR A 549 17.02 -7.69 11.10
CA THR A 549 18.16 -7.85 11.99
C THR A 549 18.14 -9.28 12.52
N ARG A 550 19.24 -9.99 12.32
CA ARG A 550 19.39 -11.37 12.80
C ARG A 550 20.76 -11.55 13.44
N TRP A 551 20.75 -12.08 14.64
CA TRP A 551 21.91 -12.58 15.33
C TRP A 551 21.91 -14.11 15.27
N ASN A 552 23.02 -14.71 14.87
CA ASN A 552 23.17 -16.15 14.97
C ASN A 552 24.47 -16.46 15.71
N VAL A 553 24.38 -17.38 16.65
CA VAL A 553 25.56 -17.95 17.34
C VAL A 553 25.45 -19.46 17.24
N SER A 554 26.48 -20.09 16.75
CA SER A 554 26.54 -21.54 16.64
C SER A 554 27.92 -22.06 17.08
N GLY A 555 27.95 -23.22 17.68
CA GLY A 555 29.20 -23.81 18.09
C GLY A 555 29.04 -25.26 18.49
N GLY A 556 30.15 -25.95 18.51
CA GLY A 556 30.26 -27.36 18.91
C GLY A 556 31.31 -28.12 18.12
N SER A 557 31.36 -29.40 18.38
CA SER A 557 32.13 -30.37 17.60
C SER A 557 31.15 -31.22 16.81
N PHE A 558 31.19 -31.10 15.48
CA PHE A 558 30.18 -31.73 14.62
C PHE A 558 30.74 -32.17 13.27
N VAL A 559 30.12 -33.18 12.69
CA VAL A 559 30.48 -33.70 11.37
C VAL A 559 29.85 -32.86 10.27
N GLN A 560 30.66 -32.37 9.33
CA GLN A 560 30.23 -31.57 8.19
C GLN A 560 30.71 -32.18 6.89
N GLN A 561 29.94 -31.96 5.81
CA GLN A 561 30.34 -32.34 4.46
C GLN A 561 31.37 -31.37 3.89
N PHE A 562 32.35 -31.85 3.13
CA PHE A 562 33.34 -31.04 2.44
C PHE A 562 32.69 -30.11 1.40
N ASN A 563 31.67 -30.62 0.69
CA ASN A 563 30.93 -29.86 -0.29
C ASN A 563 29.72 -29.18 0.37
N GLY A 564 29.94 -28.05 1.03
CA GLY A 564 28.90 -27.30 1.72
C GLY A 564 27.89 -26.62 0.77
N ASP A 565 28.28 -26.33 -0.47
CA ASP A 565 27.43 -25.59 -1.44
C ASP A 565 26.40 -26.50 -2.11
N VAL A 566 26.74 -27.78 -2.33
CA VAL A 566 25.83 -28.78 -2.90
C VAL A 566 25.91 -30.06 -2.06
N PRO A 567 25.33 -30.05 -0.86
CA PRO A 567 25.40 -31.21 0.02
C PRO A 567 24.56 -32.37 -0.50
N ILE A 568 25.13 -33.58 -0.48
CA ILE A 568 24.35 -34.81 -0.69
C ILE A 568 23.48 -35.05 0.55
N THR A 569 22.20 -35.33 0.34
CA THR A 569 21.33 -35.62 1.48
C THR A 569 21.76 -36.90 2.15
N PRO A 570 21.92 -36.93 3.49
CA PRO A 570 22.40 -38.14 4.22
C PRO A 570 21.54 -39.38 3.96
N ILE A 571 20.23 -39.20 3.77
CA ILE A 571 19.32 -40.32 3.46
C ILE A 571 19.62 -40.92 2.09
N LEU A 572 19.87 -40.08 1.08
CA LEU A 572 20.20 -40.55 -0.27
C LEU A 572 21.52 -41.31 -0.25
N ASN A 573 22.52 -40.76 0.46
CA ASN A 573 23.79 -41.46 0.65
C ASN A 573 23.64 -42.78 1.40
N SER A 574 22.81 -42.83 2.44
CA SER A 574 22.50 -44.08 3.17
C SER A 574 21.94 -45.15 2.25
N ALA A 575 21.00 -44.75 1.34
CA ALA A 575 20.44 -45.67 0.37
C ALA A 575 21.49 -46.16 -0.66
N TYR A 576 22.32 -45.26 -1.20
CA TYR A 576 23.41 -45.66 -2.09
C TYR A 576 24.44 -46.54 -1.41
N THR A 577 24.80 -46.23 -0.18
CA THR A 577 25.80 -47.02 0.59
C THR A 577 25.28 -48.44 0.89
N LEU A 578 24.03 -48.58 1.30
CA LEU A 578 23.44 -49.87 1.65
C LEU A 578 23.08 -50.72 0.43
N LEU A 579 22.53 -50.09 -0.65
CA LEU A 579 22.03 -50.82 -1.83
C LEU A 579 23.09 -50.98 -2.93
N ALA A 580 23.87 -49.92 -3.20
CA ALA A 580 24.84 -49.89 -4.28
C ALA A 580 26.30 -50.03 -3.80
N LYS A 581 26.55 -50.10 -2.50
CA LYS A 581 27.90 -50.12 -1.86
C LYS A 581 28.76 -48.91 -2.26
N GLN A 582 28.14 -47.78 -2.53
CA GLN A 582 28.78 -46.52 -2.96
C GLN A 582 28.54 -45.43 -1.89
N ASN A 583 29.62 -44.88 -1.38
CA ASN A 583 29.55 -43.75 -0.41
C ASN A 583 30.01 -42.47 -1.13
N TYR A 584 29.12 -41.52 -1.23
CA TYR A 584 29.37 -40.19 -1.85
C TYR A 584 29.62 -39.10 -0.81
N LEU A 585 29.37 -39.38 0.48
CA LEU A 585 29.63 -38.41 1.54
C LEU A 585 31.14 -38.35 1.82
N LYS A 586 31.69 -37.14 1.68
CA LYS A 586 33.02 -36.78 2.20
C LYS A 586 32.81 -35.89 3.39
N GLU A 587 33.03 -36.41 4.57
CA GLU A 587 32.76 -35.73 5.84
C GLU A 587 34.05 -35.50 6.62
N PHE A 588 34.05 -34.42 7.39
CA PHE A 588 35.12 -34.09 8.33
C PHE A 588 34.55 -33.60 9.64
N GLN A 589 35.25 -33.84 10.75
CA GLN A 589 34.90 -33.26 12.03
C GLN A 589 35.38 -31.83 12.07
N LYS A 590 34.51 -30.92 12.53
CA LYS A 590 34.81 -29.51 12.72
C LYS A 590 34.45 -29.11 14.14
N GLU A 591 35.41 -28.51 14.84
CA GLU A 591 35.20 -27.81 16.10
C GLU A 591 35.19 -26.32 15.80
N TYR A 592 34.12 -25.64 16.21
CA TYR A 592 33.96 -24.23 15.86
C TYR A 592 33.03 -23.50 16.82
N ILE A 593 33.27 -22.21 16.91
CA ILE A 593 32.30 -21.20 17.37
C ILE A 593 32.17 -20.20 16.26
N LYS A 594 30.96 -19.91 15.87
CA LYS A 594 30.63 -18.95 14.82
C LYS A 594 29.58 -17.97 15.33
N ALA A 595 29.86 -16.68 15.22
CA ALA A 595 28.89 -15.63 15.43
C ALA A 595 28.62 -14.91 14.11
N SER A 596 27.38 -14.59 13.82
CA SER A 596 27.04 -13.79 12.66
C SER A 596 25.94 -12.78 12.99
N PHE A 597 26.08 -11.62 12.39
CA PHE A 597 25.14 -10.52 12.47
C PHE A 597 24.74 -10.09 11.07
N GLY A 598 23.45 -9.97 10.83
CA GLY A 598 22.92 -9.45 9.57
C GLY A 598 21.86 -8.38 9.81
N ARG A 599 21.91 -7.32 9.01
CA ARG A 599 20.94 -6.22 9.07
C ARG A 599 20.78 -5.55 7.71
N ASN A 600 19.57 -5.10 7.38
CA ASN A 600 19.36 -4.18 6.27
C ASN A 600 19.79 -2.77 6.70
N ILE A 601 20.77 -2.19 6.00
CA ILE A 601 21.30 -0.85 6.31
C ILE A 601 20.57 0.21 5.51
N LEU A 602 20.24 -0.10 4.26
CA LEU A 602 19.55 0.77 3.31
C LEU A 602 18.55 -0.08 2.52
N ASN A 603 17.59 0.58 1.86
CA ASN A 603 16.70 -0.11 0.94
C ASN A 603 17.49 -0.90 -0.12
N GLY A 604 17.33 -2.20 -0.12
CA GLY A 604 18.03 -3.10 -1.04
C GLY A 604 19.48 -3.43 -0.66
N VAL A 605 20.02 -2.90 0.44
CA VAL A 605 21.38 -3.19 0.90
C VAL A 605 21.35 -3.93 2.24
N ARG A 606 21.79 -5.19 2.22
CA ARG A 606 21.95 -6.02 3.42
C ARG A 606 23.44 -6.16 3.75
N MET A 607 23.79 -5.87 5.00
CA MET A 607 25.10 -6.16 5.54
C MET A 607 25.04 -7.43 6.37
N SER A 608 25.99 -8.32 6.18
CA SER A 608 26.21 -9.46 7.08
C SER A 608 27.69 -9.55 7.43
N VAL A 609 27.96 -9.77 8.71
CA VAL A 609 29.31 -9.97 9.25
C VAL A 609 29.29 -11.32 9.98
N SER A 610 30.30 -12.15 9.75
CA SER A 610 30.47 -13.42 10.44
C SER A 610 31.91 -13.57 10.86
N ALA A 611 32.11 -14.06 12.08
CA ALA A 611 33.40 -14.42 12.68
C ALA A 611 33.40 -15.90 13.09
#